data_745a9cb3992fa4d01707ff37cd6b6f0b
#
_entry.id   745a9cb3992fa4d01707ff37cd6b6f0b
#
_cell.length_a   1.000
_cell.length_b   1.000
_cell.length_c   1.000
_cell.angle_alpha   90.00
_cell.angle_beta   90.00
_cell.angle_gamma   90.00
#
_symmetry.space_group_name_H-M   'P 1'
#
loop_
_entity.id
_entity.type
_entity.pdbx_description
1 polymer ?
#
loop_
_entity_poly.entity_id
_entity_poly.type
_entity_poly.pdbx_seq_one_letter_code
_entity_poly.pdbx_strand_id
1 'polypeptide(L)'
;MRKILSSIAIVATAIFPFARVSGEGAAFVPPDSIVPRDSASGAEAYTAAVCAAMQAAADSADRYSRLTIADYERVAAELGIEVATIRAVSDIEAGKTHKGFFEAGKPVINFDRSIFTSRLRRSGKNVARARKQHPGAFAKLNLARYGSYGKAQHARLESGMAIDSVIAMESTFWGMFQIGGFNWRRCQVESVDEFARLMAESEAMQLELFARFMQSTGMVEYLRKKNWRAFARAYNGAGYARKGYHTRLAAAYARYSRK
;
A
#
# COMPACT_ATOMS: atom_id res chain seq x y z
N MET A 1 11.37 -5.04 -28.88
CA MET A 1 12.16 -4.40 -27.80
C MET A 1 11.36 -3.23 -27.25
N ARG A 2 10.67 -3.38 -26.11
CA ARG A 2 9.95 -2.27 -25.45
C ARG A 2 10.68 -1.92 -24.16
N LYS A 3 11.38 -0.79 -24.16
CA LYS A 3 11.98 -0.17 -22.97
C LYS A 3 10.85 0.44 -22.16
N ILE A 4 10.58 -0.09 -20.99
CA ILE A 4 9.81 0.59 -19.95
C ILE A 4 10.81 1.46 -19.21
N LEU A 5 10.89 2.73 -19.57
CA LEU A 5 11.62 3.75 -18.84
C LEU A 5 10.72 4.25 -17.72
N SER A 6 11.05 3.86 -16.51
CA SER A 6 10.49 4.42 -15.29
C SER A 6 11.23 5.73 -15.01
N SER A 7 10.64 6.86 -15.38
CA SER A 7 11.19 8.17 -15.07
C SER A 7 10.65 8.62 -13.72
N ILE A 8 11.52 8.64 -12.71
CA ILE A 8 11.26 9.18 -11.38
C ILE A 8 11.73 10.64 -11.39
N ALA A 9 10.80 11.57 -11.22
CA ALA A 9 11.13 12.97 -10.96
C ALA A 9 11.41 13.15 -9.46
N ILE A 10 12.55 13.74 -9.15
CA ILE A 10 12.99 14.14 -7.80
C ILE A 10 12.57 15.58 -7.58
N VAL A 11 11.85 15.89 -6.51
CA VAL A 11 11.67 17.26 -6.01
C VAL A 11 11.82 17.31 -4.49
N ALA A 12 12.46 18.37 -4.04
CA ALA A 12 12.99 18.61 -2.71
C ALA A 12 11.97 19.03 -1.65
N THR A 13 12.33 18.74 -0.45
CA THR A 13 11.96 18.97 0.94
C THR A 13 11.13 20.22 1.30
N ALA A 14 10.05 20.01 2.10
CA ALA A 14 9.60 20.93 3.12
C ALA A 14 9.02 20.12 4.31
N ILE A 15 9.46 20.46 5.53
CA ILE A 15 9.15 19.79 6.79
C ILE A 15 8.01 20.55 7.50
N PHE A 16 6.95 19.85 7.91
CA PHE A 16 6.02 20.31 8.93
C PHE A 16 5.62 19.14 9.86
N PRO A 17 5.42 19.38 11.16
CA PRO A 17 5.20 18.34 12.15
C PRO A 17 3.73 17.91 12.22
N PHE A 18 3.51 16.61 12.20
CA PHE A 18 2.21 16.00 12.48
C PHE A 18 2.25 15.17 13.76
N ALA A 19 1.12 15.13 14.48
CA ALA A 19 0.95 14.42 15.73
C ALA A 19 0.96 12.90 15.53
N ARG A 20 1.68 12.21 16.39
CA ARG A 20 1.73 10.74 16.47
C ARG A 20 0.38 10.18 16.91
N VAL A 21 -0.13 9.20 16.19
CA VAL A 21 -1.12 8.24 16.70
C VAL A 21 -0.37 6.95 17.04
N SER A 22 -0.15 6.74 18.33
CA SER A 22 0.40 5.49 18.87
C SER A 22 -0.73 4.48 19.03
N GLY A 23 -0.75 3.45 18.21
CA GLY A 23 -1.61 2.28 18.38
C GLY A 23 -0.82 1.15 19.04
N GLU A 24 -1.12 0.84 20.29
CA GLU A 24 -0.60 -0.35 20.98
C GLU A 24 -1.26 -1.61 20.39
N GLY A 25 -0.44 -2.52 19.88
CA GLY A 25 -0.88 -3.82 19.39
C GLY A 25 -1.26 -4.73 20.55
N ALA A 26 -2.52 -5.14 20.61
CA ALA A 26 -2.98 -6.18 21.52
C ALA A 26 -2.34 -7.54 21.11
N ALA A 27 -1.60 -8.16 22.00
CA ALA A 27 -1.03 -9.48 21.82
C ALA A 27 -2.13 -10.54 21.80
N PHE A 28 -2.08 -11.44 20.81
CA PHE A 28 -2.95 -12.62 20.75
C PHE A 28 -2.60 -13.59 21.87
N VAL A 29 -3.55 -13.86 22.77
CA VAL A 29 -3.47 -14.90 23.80
C VAL A 29 -4.28 -16.11 23.31
N PRO A 30 -3.67 -17.33 23.20
CA PRO A 30 -4.40 -18.51 22.77
C PRO A 30 -5.48 -18.93 23.78
N PRO A 31 -6.63 -19.48 23.32
CA PRO A 31 -7.79 -19.77 24.19
C PRO A 31 -7.57 -20.85 25.26
N ASP A 32 -6.49 -21.60 25.21
CA ASP A 32 -6.27 -22.73 26.13
C ASP A 32 -5.67 -22.34 27.50
N SER A 33 -5.38 -21.06 27.75
CA SER A 33 -4.73 -20.60 28.99
C SER A 33 -5.66 -19.92 30.00
N ILE A 34 -6.97 -19.89 29.80
CA ILE A 34 -7.88 -19.13 30.66
C ILE A 34 -9.08 -19.97 31.12
N VAL A 35 -9.08 -20.29 32.43
CA VAL A 35 -10.20 -20.62 33.34
C VAL A 35 -10.71 -22.06 33.35
N PRO A 36 -10.85 -22.68 34.55
CA PRO A 36 -11.50 -24.00 34.71
C PRO A 36 -12.99 -23.93 34.35
N ARG A 37 -13.44 -24.93 33.59
CA ARG A 37 -14.80 -25.03 33.05
C ARG A 37 -15.89 -25.44 34.07
N ASP A 38 -15.56 -25.63 35.33
CA ASP A 38 -16.39 -26.36 36.28
C ASP A 38 -17.27 -25.47 37.18
N SER A 39 -17.42 -24.16 36.87
CA SER A 39 -18.36 -23.27 37.59
C SER A 39 -19.18 -22.43 36.59
N ALA A 40 -20.42 -22.04 36.99
CA ALA A 40 -21.26 -21.14 36.20
C ALA A 40 -20.55 -19.85 35.81
N SER A 41 -19.72 -19.28 36.69
CA SER A 41 -18.86 -18.13 36.48
C SER A 41 -17.77 -18.39 35.42
N GLY A 42 -17.22 -19.61 35.37
CA GLY A 42 -16.25 -20.01 34.35
C GLY A 42 -16.86 -20.13 32.96
N ALA A 43 -18.11 -20.60 32.86
CA ALA A 43 -18.83 -20.72 31.59
C ALA A 43 -19.18 -19.34 31.00
N GLU A 44 -19.57 -18.36 31.84
CA GLU A 44 -19.85 -16.99 31.42
C GLU A 44 -18.57 -16.28 30.96
N ALA A 45 -17.47 -16.44 31.70
CA ALA A 45 -16.16 -15.89 31.33
C ALA A 45 -15.63 -16.48 30.01
N TYR A 46 -15.81 -17.79 29.82
CA TYR A 46 -15.45 -18.45 28.54
C TYR A 46 -16.30 -17.94 27.38
N THR A 47 -17.62 -17.81 27.56
CA THR A 47 -18.53 -17.28 26.54
C THR A 47 -18.16 -15.84 26.17
N ALA A 48 -17.87 -14.98 27.19
CA ALA A 48 -17.44 -13.62 26.95
C ALA A 48 -16.11 -13.57 26.19
N ALA A 49 -15.14 -14.42 26.52
CA ALA A 49 -13.85 -14.51 25.83
C ALA A 49 -14.01 -14.98 24.37
N VAL A 50 -14.89 -15.96 24.13
CA VAL A 50 -15.22 -16.43 22.77
C VAL A 50 -15.92 -15.33 21.97
N CYS A 51 -16.87 -14.62 22.55
CA CYS A 51 -17.53 -13.49 21.90
C CYS A 51 -16.54 -12.36 21.59
N ALA A 52 -15.64 -12.02 22.51
CA ALA A 52 -14.60 -11.03 22.29
C ALA A 52 -13.61 -11.47 21.18
N ALA A 53 -13.22 -12.74 21.15
CA ALA A 53 -12.39 -13.29 20.10
C ALA A 53 -13.09 -13.31 18.72
N MET A 54 -14.39 -13.61 18.68
CA MET A 54 -15.20 -13.55 17.46
C MET A 54 -15.36 -12.09 16.99
N GLN A 55 -15.56 -11.14 17.91
CA GLN A 55 -15.63 -9.72 17.57
C GLN A 55 -14.29 -9.23 17.05
N ALA A 56 -13.17 -9.57 17.71
CA ALA A 56 -11.82 -9.22 17.24
C ALA A 56 -11.49 -9.84 15.88
N ALA A 57 -11.99 -11.05 15.60
CA ALA A 57 -11.86 -11.69 14.29
C ALA A 57 -12.74 -11.00 13.22
N ALA A 58 -13.96 -10.56 13.58
CA ALA A 58 -14.83 -9.78 12.71
C ALA A 58 -14.21 -8.40 12.42
N ASP A 59 -13.70 -7.70 13.44
CA ASP A 59 -13.01 -6.43 13.30
C ASP A 59 -11.72 -6.58 12.47
N SER A 60 -11.01 -7.72 12.61
CA SER A 60 -9.86 -8.06 11.79
C SER A 60 -10.24 -8.33 10.33
N ALA A 61 -11.37 -9.01 10.09
CA ALA A 61 -11.88 -9.22 8.73
C ALA A 61 -12.34 -7.90 8.09
N ASP A 62 -12.91 -7.00 8.88
CA ASP A 62 -13.35 -5.68 8.43
C ASP A 62 -12.16 -4.74 8.07
N ARG A 63 -10.98 -4.93 8.69
CA ARG A 63 -9.75 -4.18 8.33
C ARG A 63 -9.35 -4.33 6.86
N TYR A 64 -9.66 -5.47 6.27
CA TYR A 64 -9.36 -5.74 4.85
C TYR A 64 -10.56 -5.44 3.96
N SER A 65 -11.61 -4.84 4.53
CA SER A 65 -12.79 -4.41 3.79
C SER A 65 -12.46 -3.26 2.84
N ARG A 66 -13.33 -3.08 1.87
CA ARG A 66 -13.19 -1.97 0.92
C ARG A 66 -13.34 -0.63 1.61
N LEU A 67 -12.62 0.37 1.08
CA LEU A 67 -12.76 1.75 1.49
C LEU A 67 -14.23 2.18 1.54
N THR A 68 -14.63 2.75 2.67
CA THR A 68 -15.96 3.30 2.92
C THR A 68 -16.04 4.77 2.49
N ILE A 69 -17.23 5.31 2.45
CA ILE A 69 -17.40 6.75 2.18
C ILE A 69 -16.75 7.60 3.29
N ALA A 70 -16.82 7.15 4.54
CA ALA A 70 -16.21 7.81 5.68
C ALA A 70 -14.67 7.90 5.58
N ASP A 71 -14.01 6.88 5.02
CA ASP A 71 -12.56 6.93 4.77
C ASP A 71 -12.20 8.03 3.76
N TYR A 72 -13.00 8.16 2.71
CA TYR A 72 -12.83 9.22 1.71
C TYR A 72 -13.12 10.61 2.27
N GLU A 73 -14.16 10.75 3.09
CA GLU A 73 -14.53 12.01 3.75
C GLU A 73 -13.41 12.49 4.69
N ARG A 74 -12.89 11.60 5.51
CA ARG A 74 -11.76 11.88 6.41
C ARG A 74 -10.55 12.36 5.64
N VAL A 75 -10.10 11.61 4.64
CA VAL A 75 -8.91 11.97 3.84
C VAL A 75 -9.16 13.24 3.01
N ALA A 76 -10.36 13.44 2.47
CA ALA A 76 -10.71 14.65 1.73
C ALA A 76 -10.61 15.89 2.63
N ALA A 77 -11.15 15.82 3.86
CA ALA A 77 -11.06 16.89 4.85
C ALA A 77 -9.60 17.20 5.22
N GLU A 78 -8.78 16.16 5.46
CA GLU A 78 -7.35 16.29 5.78
C GLU A 78 -6.56 16.97 4.66
N LEU A 79 -6.84 16.62 3.39
CA LEU A 79 -6.17 17.18 2.23
C LEU A 79 -6.73 18.54 1.80
N GLY A 80 -7.89 18.96 2.34
CA GLY A 80 -8.61 20.15 1.90
C GLY A 80 -9.03 20.06 0.43
N ILE A 81 -9.57 18.88 0.02
CA ILE A 81 -10.09 18.63 -1.31
C ILE A 81 -11.53 18.09 -1.23
N GLU A 82 -12.23 18.07 -2.35
CA GLU A 82 -13.58 17.49 -2.41
C GLU A 82 -13.53 15.95 -2.31
N VAL A 83 -14.52 15.34 -1.65
CA VAL A 83 -14.67 13.88 -1.59
C VAL A 83 -14.71 13.25 -2.99
N ALA A 84 -15.38 13.91 -3.93
CA ALA A 84 -15.42 13.49 -5.33
C ALA A 84 -14.02 13.42 -5.96
N THR A 85 -13.10 14.30 -5.55
CA THR A 85 -11.72 14.33 -6.04
C THR A 85 -10.94 13.11 -5.59
N ILE A 86 -10.92 12.81 -4.28
CA ILE A 86 -10.18 11.65 -3.77
C ILE A 86 -10.79 10.32 -4.24
N ARG A 87 -12.11 10.24 -4.38
CA ARG A 87 -12.79 9.09 -4.97
C ARG A 87 -12.40 8.86 -6.42
N ALA A 88 -12.33 9.95 -7.22
CA ALA A 88 -11.91 9.87 -8.62
C ALA A 88 -10.44 9.37 -8.75
N VAL A 89 -9.56 9.88 -7.88
CA VAL A 89 -8.16 9.46 -7.85
C VAL A 89 -8.06 7.98 -7.48
N SER A 90 -8.74 7.55 -6.41
CA SER A 90 -8.76 6.15 -5.98
C SER A 90 -9.29 5.21 -7.06
N ASP A 91 -10.37 5.59 -7.74
CA ASP A 91 -10.98 4.80 -8.82
C ASP A 91 -10.03 4.57 -10.01
N ILE A 92 -9.19 5.55 -10.31
CA ILE A 92 -8.27 5.46 -11.46
C ILE A 92 -6.93 4.84 -11.08
N GLU A 93 -6.40 5.13 -9.89
CA GLU A 93 -5.06 4.68 -9.48
C GLU A 93 -5.09 3.30 -8.81
N ALA A 94 -6.19 2.91 -8.16
CA ALA A 94 -6.36 1.56 -7.59
C ALA A 94 -6.53 0.46 -8.66
N GLY A 95 -6.54 0.82 -9.93
CA GLY A 95 -6.63 -0.10 -11.06
C GLY A 95 -7.98 -0.81 -11.18
N LYS A 96 -8.04 -1.85 -12.01
CA LYS A 96 -9.32 -2.53 -12.35
C LYS A 96 -9.93 -3.32 -11.20
N THR A 97 -9.12 -3.77 -10.26
CA THR A 97 -9.59 -4.62 -9.16
C THR A 97 -10.10 -3.83 -7.98
N HIS A 98 -9.66 -2.60 -7.80
CA HIS A 98 -9.93 -1.74 -6.65
C HIS A 98 -9.71 -2.46 -5.30
N LYS A 99 -8.73 -3.36 -5.24
CA LYS A 99 -8.40 -4.15 -4.05
C LYS A 99 -7.01 -3.80 -3.56
N GLY A 100 -6.90 -3.55 -2.26
CA GLY A 100 -5.63 -3.36 -1.58
C GLY A 100 -4.94 -4.66 -1.19
N PHE A 101 -5.70 -5.75 -1.09
CA PHE A 101 -5.23 -7.06 -0.63
C PHE A 101 -5.60 -8.17 -1.61
N PHE A 102 -4.74 -9.18 -1.75
CA PHE A 102 -5.08 -10.40 -2.44
C PHE A 102 -5.51 -11.51 -1.46
N GLU A 103 -5.01 -11.46 -0.22
CA GLU A 103 -5.43 -12.29 0.90
C GLU A 103 -5.19 -11.49 2.21
N ALA A 104 -5.81 -11.87 3.32
CA ALA A 104 -5.70 -11.18 4.61
C ALA A 104 -4.23 -10.98 5.02
N GLY A 105 -3.86 -9.75 5.41
CA GLY A 105 -2.49 -9.38 5.75
C GLY A 105 -1.49 -9.37 4.60
N LYS A 106 -1.91 -9.71 3.38
CA LYS A 106 -1.06 -9.70 2.19
C LYS A 106 -1.55 -8.67 1.18
N PRO A 107 -1.02 -7.45 1.23
CA PRO A 107 -1.36 -6.41 0.27
C PRO A 107 -1.01 -6.84 -1.15
N VAL A 108 -1.71 -6.28 -2.13
CA VAL A 108 -1.28 -6.41 -3.53
C VAL A 108 0.06 -5.72 -3.71
N ILE A 109 1.04 -6.42 -4.26
CA ILE A 109 2.39 -5.89 -4.47
C ILE A 109 2.91 -6.17 -5.87
N ASN A 110 3.88 -5.37 -6.29
CA ASN A 110 4.65 -5.60 -7.51
C ASN A 110 6.14 -5.42 -7.23
N PHE A 111 6.86 -6.52 -7.06
CA PHE A 111 8.31 -6.51 -6.87
C PHE A 111 9.00 -6.19 -8.19
N ASP A 112 9.69 -5.04 -8.24
CA ASP A 112 10.44 -4.63 -9.43
C ASP A 112 11.87 -5.17 -9.41
N ARG A 113 12.08 -6.21 -10.20
CA ARG A 113 13.39 -6.86 -10.34
C ARG A 113 14.48 -5.91 -10.85
N SER A 114 14.14 -4.94 -11.67
CA SER A 114 15.13 -4.01 -12.26
C SER A 114 15.61 -3.02 -11.22
N ILE A 115 14.68 -2.47 -10.42
CA ILE A 115 15.00 -1.60 -9.28
C ILE A 115 15.83 -2.39 -8.27
N PHE A 116 15.41 -3.60 -7.90
CA PHE A 116 16.11 -4.47 -6.95
C PHE A 116 17.55 -4.75 -7.40
N THR A 117 17.73 -5.20 -8.64
CA THR A 117 19.06 -5.48 -9.19
C THR A 117 19.96 -4.23 -9.21
N SER A 118 19.39 -3.09 -9.57
CA SER A 118 20.11 -1.82 -9.61
C SER A 118 20.55 -1.35 -8.22
N ARG A 119 19.66 -1.50 -7.22
CA ARG A 119 19.97 -1.15 -5.82
C ARG A 119 21.00 -2.07 -5.21
N LEU A 120 20.93 -3.39 -5.46
CA LEU A 120 21.95 -4.33 -5.03
C LEU A 120 23.34 -3.99 -5.57
N ARG A 121 23.45 -3.62 -6.85
CA ARG A 121 24.73 -3.18 -7.42
C ARG A 121 25.27 -1.93 -6.71
N ARG A 122 24.42 -0.95 -6.47
CA ARG A 122 24.82 0.29 -5.80
C ARG A 122 25.21 0.10 -4.35
N SER A 123 24.68 -0.92 -3.67
CA SER A 123 25.07 -1.29 -2.31
C SER A 123 26.35 -2.14 -2.24
N GLY A 124 27.01 -2.39 -3.38
CA GLY A 124 28.22 -3.22 -3.43
C GLY A 124 28.00 -4.73 -3.35
N LYS A 125 26.73 -5.18 -3.32
CA LYS A 125 26.42 -6.62 -3.24
C LYS A 125 26.69 -7.34 -4.56
N ASN A 126 27.24 -8.57 -4.46
CA ASN A 126 27.51 -9.41 -5.62
C ASN A 126 26.20 -9.99 -6.20
N VAL A 127 25.69 -9.34 -7.25
CA VAL A 127 24.44 -9.73 -7.91
C VAL A 127 24.49 -11.12 -8.53
N ALA A 128 25.67 -11.55 -9.05
CA ALA A 128 25.81 -12.88 -9.63
C ALA A 128 25.68 -13.98 -8.57
N ARG A 129 26.33 -13.80 -7.43
CA ARG A 129 26.19 -14.69 -6.26
C ARG A 129 24.76 -14.70 -5.74
N ALA A 130 24.15 -13.52 -5.54
CA ALA A 130 22.77 -13.40 -5.07
C ALA A 130 21.79 -14.12 -5.99
N ARG A 131 21.95 -14.00 -7.31
CA ARG A 131 21.11 -14.67 -8.31
C ARG A 131 21.24 -16.20 -8.26
N LYS A 132 22.46 -16.71 -7.99
CA LYS A 132 22.70 -18.15 -7.86
C LYS A 132 22.04 -18.71 -6.59
N GLN A 133 22.13 -17.98 -5.48
CA GLN A 133 21.60 -18.41 -4.18
C GLN A 133 20.08 -18.20 -4.04
N HIS A 134 19.54 -17.14 -4.63
CA HIS A 134 18.14 -16.74 -4.52
C HIS A 134 17.51 -16.46 -5.90
N PRO A 135 17.40 -17.48 -6.78
CA PRO A 135 16.94 -17.28 -8.16
C PRO A 135 15.52 -16.73 -8.25
N GLY A 136 14.68 -16.97 -7.23
CA GLY A 136 13.31 -16.49 -7.17
C GLY A 136 13.18 -14.97 -7.29
N ALA A 137 14.04 -14.20 -6.63
CA ALA A 137 14.06 -12.73 -6.70
C ALA A 137 14.36 -12.20 -8.12
N PHE A 138 15.04 -12.99 -8.97
CA PHE A 138 15.47 -12.58 -10.30
C PHE A 138 14.68 -13.25 -11.43
N ALA A 139 13.78 -14.16 -11.12
CA ALA A 139 12.96 -14.86 -12.11
C ALA A 139 12.07 -13.90 -12.89
N LYS A 140 11.86 -14.16 -14.17
CA LYS A 140 10.79 -13.52 -14.94
C LYS A 140 9.46 -14.14 -14.53
N LEU A 141 8.47 -13.31 -14.20
CA LEU A 141 7.12 -13.80 -14.00
C LEU A 141 6.36 -13.81 -15.33
N ASN A 142 5.66 -14.90 -15.57
CA ASN A 142 4.61 -14.93 -16.58
C ASN A 142 3.33 -14.36 -15.92
N LEU A 143 3.09 -13.06 -16.09
CA LEU A 143 1.97 -12.36 -15.48
C LEU A 143 0.60 -12.88 -15.97
N ALA A 144 0.54 -13.43 -17.18
CA ALA A 144 -0.68 -14.03 -17.71
C ALA A 144 -1.07 -15.31 -16.95
N ARG A 145 -0.06 -16.09 -16.49
CA ARG A 145 -0.28 -17.35 -15.78
C ARG A 145 -0.46 -17.18 -14.26
N TYR A 146 0.28 -16.24 -13.65
CA TYR A 146 0.37 -16.15 -12.17
C TYR A 146 -0.36 -14.95 -11.57
N GLY A 147 -1.03 -14.14 -12.38
CA GLY A 147 -1.58 -12.86 -11.97
C GLY A 147 -0.48 -11.80 -11.71
N SER A 148 -0.89 -10.54 -11.70
CA SER A 148 0.07 -9.44 -11.63
C SER A 148 0.56 -9.15 -10.20
N TYR A 149 -0.26 -9.37 -9.16
CA TYR A 149 -0.05 -8.78 -7.83
C TYR A 149 -0.26 -9.75 -6.66
N GLY A 150 -0.40 -11.04 -6.94
CA GLY A 150 -0.72 -12.06 -5.94
C GLY A 150 0.49 -12.84 -5.42
N LYS A 151 0.25 -14.11 -5.08
CA LYS A 151 1.19 -15.02 -4.40
C LYS A 151 2.58 -15.06 -5.01
N ALA A 152 2.72 -15.02 -6.34
CA ALA A 152 4.01 -15.07 -7.02
C ALA A 152 4.87 -13.81 -6.76
N GLN A 153 4.25 -12.65 -6.54
CA GLN A 153 4.98 -11.43 -6.19
C GLN A 153 5.48 -11.47 -4.74
N HIS A 154 4.69 -12.01 -3.81
CA HIS A 154 5.13 -12.21 -2.43
C HIS A 154 6.29 -13.19 -2.34
N ALA A 155 6.23 -14.33 -3.03
CA ALA A 155 7.35 -15.28 -3.08
C ALA A 155 8.65 -14.65 -3.63
N ARG A 156 8.53 -13.71 -4.59
CA ARG A 156 9.70 -12.96 -5.09
C ARG A 156 10.23 -11.97 -4.06
N LEU A 157 9.34 -11.26 -3.37
CA LEU A 157 9.72 -10.35 -2.29
C LEU A 157 10.45 -11.12 -1.19
N GLU A 158 9.91 -12.25 -0.72
CA GLU A 158 10.52 -13.12 0.28
C GLU A 158 11.93 -13.58 -0.15
N SER A 159 12.07 -14.04 -1.40
CA SER A 159 13.38 -14.40 -1.97
C SER A 159 14.34 -13.21 -2.04
N GLY A 160 13.83 -11.99 -2.27
CA GLY A 160 14.62 -10.77 -2.24
C GLY A 160 15.02 -10.36 -0.83
N MET A 161 14.12 -10.50 0.14
CA MET A 161 14.37 -10.19 1.55
C MET A 161 15.47 -11.08 2.16
N ALA A 162 15.57 -12.32 1.72
CA ALA A 162 16.66 -13.22 2.10
C ALA A 162 18.08 -12.75 1.64
N ILE A 163 18.13 -11.82 0.69
CA ILE A 163 19.39 -11.18 0.24
C ILE A 163 19.60 -9.85 0.99
N ASP A 164 18.57 -9.01 1.04
CA ASP A 164 18.55 -7.71 1.71
C ASP A 164 17.10 -7.23 1.86
N SER A 165 16.60 -7.25 3.08
CA SER A 165 15.20 -6.92 3.37
C SER A 165 14.85 -5.49 3.00
N VAL A 166 15.71 -4.53 3.35
CA VAL A 166 15.48 -3.10 3.07
C VAL A 166 15.45 -2.85 1.56
N ILE A 167 16.46 -3.34 0.82
CA ILE A 167 16.52 -3.19 -0.63
C ILE A 167 15.33 -3.88 -1.31
N ALA A 168 14.90 -5.04 -0.82
CA ALA A 168 13.77 -5.78 -1.38
C ALA A 168 12.45 -5.01 -1.18
N MET A 169 12.17 -4.55 0.04
CA MET A 169 10.97 -3.76 0.34
C MET A 169 10.96 -2.42 -0.40
N GLU A 170 12.09 -1.71 -0.45
CA GLU A 170 12.21 -0.49 -1.24
C GLU A 170 12.05 -0.70 -2.75
N SER A 171 12.31 -1.91 -3.25
CA SER A 171 12.16 -2.25 -4.67
C SER A 171 10.78 -2.80 -5.02
N THR A 172 9.85 -2.76 -4.09
CA THR A 172 8.48 -3.25 -4.24
C THR A 172 7.50 -2.08 -4.29
N PHE A 173 6.51 -2.17 -5.17
CA PHE A 173 5.34 -1.29 -5.17
C PHE A 173 4.24 -1.94 -4.35
N TRP A 174 3.60 -1.16 -3.45
CA TRP A 174 2.75 -1.65 -2.39
C TRP A 174 1.33 -1.11 -2.46
N GLY A 175 0.37 -1.97 -2.10
CA GLY A 175 -1.03 -1.63 -1.90
C GLY A 175 -1.78 -1.27 -3.17
N MET A 176 -3.02 -0.85 -3.01
CA MET A 176 -3.91 -0.51 -4.13
C MET A 176 -3.38 0.66 -4.99
N PHE A 177 -2.63 1.57 -4.38
CA PHE A 177 -2.06 2.74 -5.06
C PHE A 177 -0.66 2.48 -5.64
N GLN A 178 -0.10 1.29 -5.45
CA GLN A 178 1.21 0.90 -5.96
C GLN A 178 2.32 1.92 -5.64
N ILE A 179 2.39 2.36 -4.38
CA ILE A 179 3.45 3.26 -3.93
C ILE A 179 4.76 2.47 -3.83
N GLY A 180 5.81 2.93 -4.52
CA GLY A 180 7.13 2.30 -4.41
C GLY A 180 7.69 2.42 -2.99
N GLY A 181 8.15 1.31 -2.40
CA GLY A 181 8.68 1.27 -1.04
C GLY A 181 9.82 2.27 -0.80
N PHE A 182 10.60 2.61 -1.86
CA PHE A 182 11.61 3.67 -1.80
C PHE A 182 11.05 5.08 -1.48
N ASN A 183 9.73 5.26 -1.47
CA ASN A 183 9.07 6.50 -1.08
C ASN A 183 8.64 6.54 0.39
N TRP A 184 9.02 5.59 1.21
CA TRP A 184 8.58 5.48 2.59
C TRP A 184 8.74 6.79 3.40
N ARG A 185 9.85 7.54 3.21
CA ARG A 185 10.05 8.84 3.84
C ARG A 185 8.99 9.87 3.44
N ARG A 186 8.49 9.78 2.20
CA ARG A 186 7.42 10.66 1.69
C ARG A 186 6.04 10.29 2.23
N CYS A 187 5.89 9.07 2.71
CA CYS A 187 4.71 8.64 3.45
C CYS A 187 4.80 8.97 4.95
N GLN A 188 5.85 9.72 5.37
CA GLN A 188 6.04 10.21 6.74
C GLN A 188 6.08 9.08 7.78
N VAL A 189 6.77 8.00 7.46
CA VAL A 189 7.05 6.87 8.34
C VAL A 189 8.53 6.78 8.64
N GLU A 190 8.93 6.05 9.68
CA GLU A 190 10.30 6.05 10.19
C GLU A 190 11.21 5.07 9.42
N SER A 191 10.65 4.04 8.80
CA SER A 191 11.39 3.02 8.05
C SER A 191 10.57 2.40 6.92
N VAL A 192 11.25 1.66 6.02
CA VAL A 192 10.55 0.86 5.01
C VAL A 192 9.83 -0.34 5.63
N ASP A 193 10.31 -0.84 6.76
CA ASP A 193 9.65 -1.92 7.52
C ASP A 193 8.31 -1.42 8.07
N GLU A 194 8.29 -0.24 8.68
CA GLU A 194 7.05 0.38 9.14
C GLU A 194 6.09 0.65 7.97
N PHE A 195 6.61 1.18 6.86
CA PHE A 195 5.82 1.38 5.65
C PHE A 195 5.16 0.08 5.18
N ALA A 196 5.93 -1.01 5.08
CA ALA A 196 5.42 -2.31 4.64
C ALA A 196 4.36 -2.88 5.61
N ARG A 197 4.58 -2.74 6.93
CA ARG A 197 3.64 -3.13 7.98
C ARG A 197 2.32 -2.36 7.85
N LEU A 198 2.38 -1.04 7.72
CA LEU A 198 1.19 -0.20 7.57
C LEU A 198 0.44 -0.50 6.25
N MET A 199 1.16 -0.76 5.15
CA MET A 199 0.55 -1.20 3.89
C MET A 199 -0.17 -2.55 4.02
N ALA A 200 0.23 -3.40 4.98
CA ALA A 200 -0.39 -4.69 5.27
C ALA A 200 -1.52 -4.60 6.32
N GLU A 201 -1.81 -3.43 6.88
CA GLU A 201 -2.76 -3.25 7.96
C GLU A 201 -4.21 -3.17 7.46
N SER A 202 -4.51 -2.24 6.53
CA SER A 202 -5.86 -2.05 5.99
C SER A 202 -5.86 -1.24 4.69
N GLU A 203 -6.96 -1.28 3.94
CA GLU A 203 -7.15 -0.39 2.79
C GLU A 203 -7.24 1.09 3.21
N ALA A 204 -7.83 1.37 4.37
CA ALA A 204 -7.88 2.71 4.94
C ALA A 204 -6.48 3.25 5.24
N MET A 205 -5.57 2.42 5.78
CA MET A 205 -4.17 2.79 6.00
C MET A 205 -3.40 2.97 4.68
N GLN A 206 -3.68 2.17 3.67
CA GLN A 206 -3.12 2.38 2.33
C GLN A 206 -3.54 3.73 1.74
N LEU A 207 -4.80 4.14 1.93
CA LEU A 207 -5.31 5.45 1.52
C LEU A 207 -4.64 6.59 2.32
N GLU A 208 -4.45 6.39 3.62
CA GLU A 208 -3.73 7.32 4.51
C GLU A 208 -2.29 7.56 4.04
N LEU A 209 -1.53 6.47 3.78
CA LEU A 209 -0.16 6.57 3.28
C LEU A 209 -0.09 7.23 1.89
N PHE A 210 -1.11 7.01 1.07
CA PHE A 210 -1.24 7.69 -0.21
C PHE A 210 -1.51 9.20 -0.02
N ALA A 211 -2.36 9.59 0.93
CA ALA A 211 -2.61 10.99 1.27
C ALA A 211 -1.32 11.71 1.72
N ARG A 212 -0.57 11.10 2.64
CA ARG A 212 0.73 11.62 3.10
C ARG A 212 1.74 11.75 1.96
N PHE A 213 1.78 10.77 1.08
CA PHE A 213 2.62 10.81 -0.12
C PHE A 213 2.24 11.99 -1.04
N MET A 214 0.95 12.21 -1.28
CA MET A 214 0.48 13.34 -2.09
C MET A 214 0.79 14.69 -1.45
N GLN A 215 0.65 14.81 -0.12
CA GLN A 215 1.00 16.02 0.63
C GLN A 215 2.50 16.32 0.52
N SER A 216 3.34 15.35 0.87
CA SER A 216 4.80 15.51 0.90
C SER A 216 5.42 15.78 -0.47
N THR A 217 4.71 15.44 -1.54
CA THR A 217 5.14 15.67 -2.94
C THR A 217 4.50 16.91 -3.58
N GLY A 218 3.64 17.62 -2.86
CA GLY A 218 2.93 18.81 -3.37
C GLY A 218 1.83 18.51 -4.39
N MET A 219 1.52 17.23 -4.63
CA MET A 219 0.51 16.84 -5.63
C MET A 219 -0.91 17.25 -5.25
N VAL A 220 -1.17 17.49 -3.96
CA VAL A 220 -2.47 17.96 -3.45
C VAL A 220 -2.88 19.27 -4.13
N GLU A 221 -1.95 20.18 -4.42
CA GLU A 221 -2.24 21.42 -5.11
C GLU A 221 -2.83 21.23 -6.50
N TYR A 222 -2.38 20.19 -7.22
CA TYR A 222 -2.97 19.86 -8.51
C TYR A 222 -4.42 19.36 -8.37
N LEU A 223 -4.69 18.61 -7.30
CA LEU A 223 -6.02 18.08 -7.00
C LEU A 223 -6.99 19.19 -6.58
N ARG A 224 -6.56 20.14 -5.72
CA ARG A 224 -7.37 21.31 -5.32
C ARG A 224 -7.80 22.14 -6.54
N LYS A 225 -6.88 22.33 -7.47
CA LYS A 225 -7.12 23.08 -8.71
C LYS A 225 -7.76 22.24 -9.81
N LYS A 226 -8.07 20.96 -9.56
CA LYS A 226 -8.57 20.00 -10.56
C LYS A 226 -7.68 19.94 -11.82
N ASN A 227 -6.40 20.18 -11.66
CA ASN A 227 -5.41 20.09 -12.74
C ASN A 227 -5.00 18.63 -12.95
N TRP A 228 -5.93 17.86 -13.52
CA TRP A 228 -5.78 16.43 -13.77
C TRP A 228 -4.54 16.09 -14.62
N ARG A 229 -4.18 17.00 -15.53
CA ARG A 229 -3.00 16.81 -16.39
C ARG A 229 -1.70 16.88 -15.61
N ALA A 230 -1.57 17.90 -14.76
CA ALA A 230 -0.39 18.06 -13.91
C ALA A 230 -0.30 16.93 -12.88
N PHE A 231 -1.41 16.57 -12.24
CA PHE A 231 -1.47 15.44 -11.31
C PHE A 231 -1.06 14.13 -11.99
N ALA A 232 -1.69 13.78 -13.11
CA ALA A 232 -1.41 12.54 -13.83
C ALA A 232 0.04 12.48 -14.33
N ARG A 233 0.63 13.61 -14.73
CA ARG A 233 2.05 13.69 -15.10
C ARG A 233 2.97 13.46 -13.91
N ALA A 234 2.68 14.08 -12.76
CA ALA A 234 3.47 13.96 -11.54
C ALA A 234 3.44 12.54 -10.99
N TYR A 235 2.26 11.91 -10.96
CA TYR A 235 2.05 10.59 -10.39
C TYR A 235 2.46 9.46 -11.35
N ASN A 236 1.99 9.49 -12.60
CA ASN A 236 2.18 8.43 -13.58
C ASN A 236 3.37 8.63 -14.53
N GLY A 237 4.10 9.76 -14.39
CA GLY A 237 5.23 10.11 -15.24
C GLY A 237 4.85 10.53 -16.66
N ALA A 238 5.85 10.69 -17.54
CA ALA A 238 5.68 11.25 -18.88
C ALA A 238 4.71 10.49 -19.81
N GLY A 239 4.46 9.20 -19.53
CA GLY A 239 3.56 8.36 -20.33
C GLY A 239 2.06 8.55 -20.06
N TYR A 240 1.68 9.42 -19.11
CA TYR A 240 0.30 9.58 -18.64
C TYR A 240 -0.70 9.92 -19.74
N ALA A 241 -0.30 10.79 -20.68
CA ALA A 241 -1.18 11.28 -21.75
C ALA A 241 -1.57 10.16 -22.71
N ARG A 242 -0.60 9.32 -23.11
CA ARG A 242 -0.85 8.18 -24.00
C ARG A 242 -1.79 7.13 -23.40
N LYS A 243 -1.80 7.03 -22.06
CA LYS A 243 -2.68 6.12 -21.31
C LYS A 243 -4.02 6.77 -20.93
N GLY A 244 -4.23 8.04 -21.26
CA GLY A 244 -5.48 8.77 -20.97
C GLY A 244 -5.76 8.99 -19.48
N TYR A 245 -4.75 8.97 -18.60
CA TYR A 245 -4.98 9.12 -17.15
C TYR A 245 -5.72 10.39 -16.79
N HIS A 246 -5.32 11.53 -17.36
CA HIS A 246 -5.94 12.84 -17.07
C HIS A 246 -7.41 12.94 -17.52
N THR A 247 -7.75 12.33 -18.66
CA THR A 247 -9.14 12.31 -19.15
C THR A 247 -10.01 11.37 -18.33
N ARG A 248 -9.46 10.23 -17.91
CA ARG A 248 -10.13 9.28 -17.01
C ARG A 248 -10.40 9.89 -15.64
N LEU A 249 -9.42 10.61 -15.06
CA LEU A 249 -9.57 11.32 -13.79
C LEU A 249 -10.69 12.37 -13.88
N ALA A 250 -10.70 13.21 -14.93
CA ALA A 250 -11.76 14.20 -15.14
C ALA A 250 -13.13 13.55 -15.26
N ALA A 251 -13.25 12.46 -16.00
CA ALA A 251 -14.51 11.73 -16.16
C ALA A 251 -14.97 11.08 -14.85
N ALA A 252 -14.04 10.50 -14.07
CA ALA A 252 -14.34 9.93 -12.76
C ALA A 252 -14.81 11.01 -11.78
N TYR A 253 -14.12 12.15 -11.72
CA TYR A 253 -14.55 13.29 -10.91
C TYR A 253 -15.96 13.76 -11.27
N ALA A 254 -16.26 13.98 -12.57
CA ALA A 254 -17.58 14.38 -13.00
C ALA A 254 -18.69 13.40 -12.61
N ARG A 255 -18.38 12.09 -12.54
CA ARG A 255 -19.30 11.05 -12.08
C ARG A 255 -19.57 11.14 -10.57
N TYR A 256 -18.53 11.38 -9.77
CA TYR A 256 -18.65 11.45 -8.30
C TYR A 256 -19.17 12.80 -7.79
N SER A 257 -19.06 13.88 -8.57
CA SER A 257 -19.59 15.22 -8.22
C SER A 257 -21.09 15.35 -8.41
N ARG A 258 -21.74 14.43 -9.15
CA ARG A 258 -23.18 14.45 -9.41
C ARG A 258 -24.02 13.69 -8.37
N LYS A 259 -23.36 13.05 -7.42
CA LYS A 259 -23.98 12.26 -6.34
C LYS A 259 -23.88 12.99 -5.01
#